data_b34c09a3761721fcfa997b24193ab4ad
#
_entry.id   b34c09a3761721fcfa997b24193ab4ad
#
_cell.length_a   1.000
_cell.length_b   1.000
_cell.length_c   1.000
_cell.angle_alpha   90.00
_cell.angle_beta   90.00
_cell.angle_gamma   90.00
#
_symmetry.space_group_name_H-M   'P 1'
#
loop_
_entity.id
_entity.type
_entity.pdbx_description
1 polymer ?
#
loop_
_entity_poly.entity_id
_entity_poly.type
_entity_poly.pdbx_seq_one_letter_code
_entity_poly.pdbx_strand_id
1 'polypeptide(L)'
;MSTWKPNATVATVIEREGRYLLVEERDKTSGEMVFNQPAGHLEQGESLVAAAYRETMEETGWEIGLTGVLSVSLYTAPSNGITYLRTTFVGTAVRQAEGAVLDSDIHAVHWFSPDEIRANSARMRSPMVLASIEQHLLGVCYPLDLIVIP
;
A
#
# COMPACT_ATOMS: atom_id res chain seq x y z
N MET A 1 -18.60 -0.87 -28.24
CA MET A 1 -18.13 -1.89 -27.30
C MET A 1 -17.12 -1.26 -26.34
N SER A 2 -17.34 -1.31 -25.05
CA SER A 2 -16.39 -0.78 -24.08
C SER A 2 -15.36 -1.85 -23.70
N THR A 3 -14.12 -1.42 -23.49
CA THR A 3 -13.07 -2.29 -22.96
C THR A 3 -13.21 -2.38 -21.45
N TRP A 4 -13.18 -3.60 -20.91
CA TRP A 4 -13.12 -3.79 -19.46
C TRP A 4 -11.86 -3.15 -18.90
N LYS A 5 -11.98 -2.52 -17.73
CA LYS A 5 -10.89 -1.80 -17.08
C LYS A 5 -10.80 -2.18 -15.61
N PRO A 6 -9.62 -2.60 -15.13
CA PRO A 6 -9.40 -2.72 -13.70
C PRO A 6 -9.18 -1.36 -13.07
N ASN A 7 -9.31 -1.28 -11.75
CA ASN A 7 -8.92 -0.09 -11.00
C ASN A 7 -7.42 -0.15 -10.74
N ALA A 8 -6.67 0.86 -11.20
CA ALA A 8 -5.24 0.95 -10.97
C ALA A 8 -4.98 1.53 -9.57
N THR A 9 -4.21 0.81 -8.77
CA THR A 9 -3.82 1.22 -7.42
C THR A 9 -2.32 1.09 -7.21
N VAL A 10 -1.82 1.81 -6.22
CA VAL A 10 -0.44 1.70 -5.75
C VAL A 10 -0.43 1.37 -4.28
N ALA A 11 0.63 0.72 -3.83
CA ALA A 11 0.89 0.45 -2.43
C ALA A 11 2.39 0.50 -2.18
N THR A 12 2.79 0.75 -0.95
CA THR A 12 4.22 0.79 -0.60
C THR A 12 4.49 -0.02 0.65
N VAL A 13 5.44 -0.94 0.54
CA VAL A 13 5.99 -1.68 1.68
C VAL A 13 7.14 -0.86 2.25
N ILE A 14 7.02 -0.46 3.51
CA ILE A 14 8.00 0.37 4.20
C ILE A 14 8.42 -0.36 5.47
N GLU A 15 9.68 -0.73 5.55
CA GLU A 15 10.26 -1.44 6.68
C GLU A 15 11.23 -0.52 7.42
N ARG A 16 11.21 -0.60 8.75
CA ARG A 16 12.13 0.11 9.63
C ARG A 16 12.37 -0.73 10.86
N GLU A 17 13.63 -1.10 11.09
CA GLU A 17 14.03 -1.86 12.28
C GLU A 17 13.22 -3.15 12.46
N GLY A 18 12.96 -3.86 11.36
CA GLY A 18 12.20 -5.12 11.38
C GLY A 18 10.70 -4.97 11.50
N ARG A 19 10.18 -3.76 11.43
CA ARG A 19 8.74 -3.49 11.50
C ARG A 19 8.26 -2.82 10.22
N TYR A 20 6.99 -3.06 9.90
CA TYR A 20 6.35 -2.57 8.68
C TYR A 20 5.28 -1.54 8.98
N LEU A 21 5.24 -0.49 8.18
CA LEU A 21 4.25 0.58 8.31
C LEU A 21 2.93 0.12 7.72
N LEU A 22 1.89 0.04 8.54
CA LEU A 22 0.54 -0.28 8.12
C LEU A 22 -0.43 0.79 8.61
N VAL A 23 -1.49 1.00 7.85
CA VAL A 23 -2.61 1.84 8.25
C VAL A 23 -3.76 0.96 8.72
N GLU A 24 -4.48 1.47 9.71
CA GLU A 24 -5.75 0.91 10.15
C GLU A 24 -6.85 1.84 9.63
N GLU A 25 -7.72 1.29 8.80
CA GLU A 25 -8.74 2.07 8.09
C GLU A 25 -10.08 1.36 8.11
N ARG A 26 -11.15 2.14 7.94
CA ARG A 26 -12.49 1.57 7.84
C ARG A 26 -12.75 1.09 6.42
N ASP A 27 -13.10 -0.18 6.27
CA ASP A 27 -13.59 -0.72 5.01
C ASP A 27 -14.99 -0.18 4.76
N LYS A 28 -15.15 0.59 3.68
CA LYS A 28 -16.44 1.22 3.34
C LYS A 28 -17.52 0.20 2.99
N THR A 29 -17.16 -0.99 2.54
CA THR A 29 -18.11 -2.04 2.18
C THR A 29 -18.63 -2.78 3.40
N SER A 30 -17.75 -3.20 4.31
CA SER A 30 -18.13 -3.98 5.51
C SER A 30 -18.35 -3.12 6.75
N GLY A 31 -17.79 -1.92 6.78
CA GLY A 31 -17.76 -1.07 7.97
C GLY A 31 -16.73 -1.51 9.01
N GLU A 32 -16.01 -2.58 8.76
CA GLU A 32 -15.01 -3.11 9.67
C GLU A 32 -13.68 -2.37 9.54
N MET A 33 -12.90 -2.38 10.63
CA MET A 33 -11.54 -1.85 10.62
C MET A 33 -10.60 -2.91 10.06
N VAL A 34 -9.81 -2.53 9.06
CA VAL A 34 -8.86 -3.42 8.39
C VAL A 34 -7.48 -2.78 8.32
N PHE A 35 -6.45 -3.60 8.15
CA PHE A 35 -5.08 -3.13 7.97
C PHE A 35 -4.67 -3.24 6.51
N ASN A 36 -3.86 -2.27 6.06
CA ASN A 36 -3.32 -2.25 4.70
C ASN A 36 -1.95 -1.57 4.72
N GLN A 37 -1.13 -1.83 3.69
CA GLN A 37 -0.04 -0.91 3.42
C GLN A 37 -0.63 0.46 3.08
N PRO A 38 0.14 1.56 3.22
CA PRO A 38 -0.25 2.82 2.59
C PRO A 38 -0.53 2.56 1.10
N ALA A 39 -1.74 2.85 0.66
CA ALA A 39 -2.21 2.45 -0.66
C ALA A 39 -3.40 3.30 -1.11
N GLY A 40 -3.59 3.41 -2.42
CA GLY A 40 -4.76 4.10 -2.95
C GLY A 40 -4.81 4.10 -4.46
N HIS A 41 -5.82 4.75 -5.00
CA HIS A 41 -6.08 4.81 -6.43
C HIS A 41 -5.14 5.79 -7.12
N LEU A 42 -4.69 5.40 -8.32
CA LEU A 42 -3.99 6.31 -9.22
C LEU A 42 -4.96 7.42 -9.65
N GLU A 43 -4.50 8.66 -9.61
CA GLU A 43 -5.26 9.80 -10.08
C GLU A 43 -4.88 10.14 -11.53
N GLN A 44 -5.81 10.75 -12.26
CA GLN A 44 -5.57 11.13 -13.65
C GLN A 44 -4.38 12.09 -13.75
N GLY A 45 -3.48 11.80 -14.69
CA GLY A 45 -2.30 12.63 -14.93
C GLY A 45 -1.13 12.40 -13.99
N GLU A 46 -1.28 11.47 -13.05
CA GLU A 46 -0.28 11.16 -12.04
C GLU A 46 0.54 9.94 -12.46
N SER A 47 1.86 9.96 -12.22
CA SER A 47 2.68 8.75 -12.38
C SER A 47 2.45 7.78 -11.23
N LEU A 48 2.77 6.50 -11.45
CA LEU A 48 2.69 5.50 -10.36
C LEU A 48 3.59 5.87 -9.19
N VAL A 49 4.77 6.40 -9.46
CA VAL A 49 5.73 6.83 -8.43
C VAL A 49 5.16 8.01 -7.64
N ALA A 50 4.61 9.02 -8.31
CA ALA A 50 3.98 10.16 -7.64
C ALA A 50 2.80 9.73 -6.77
N ALA A 51 2.00 8.78 -7.26
CA ALA A 51 0.88 8.23 -6.49
C ALA A 51 1.35 7.55 -5.20
N ALA A 52 2.44 6.78 -5.26
CA ALA A 52 3.00 6.12 -4.08
C ALA A 52 3.44 7.13 -3.00
N TYR A 53 4.12 8.19 -3.39
CA TYR A 53 4.51 9.27 -2.47
C TYR A 53 3.29 9.98 -1.87
N ARG A 54 2.33 10.34 -2.71
CA ARG A 54 1.12 11.05 -2.29
C ARG A 54 0.30 10.23 -1.31
N GLU A 55 -0.02 8.98 -1.65
CA GLU A 55 -0.84 8.11 -0.80
C GLU A 55 -0.17 7.86 0.55
N THR A 56 1.14 7.64 0.56
CA THR A 56 1.86 7.42 1.82
C THR A 56 1.79 8.66 2.71
N MET A 57 1.99 9.85 2.15
CA MET A 57 1.89 11.10 2.92
C MET A 57 0.47 11.32 3.44
N GLU A 58 -0.55 11.15 2.58
CA GLU A 58 -1.95 11.36 2.95
C GLU A 58 -2.44 10.40 4.04
N GLU A 59 -1.94 9.16 4.03
CA GLU A 59 -2.41 8.14 4.95
C GLU A 59 -1.56 7.97 6.19
N THR A 60 -0.29 8.34 6.15
CA THR A 60 0.63 8.09 7.28
C THR A 60 1.35 9.33 7.79
N GLY A 61 1.41 10.40 7.01
CA GLY A 61 2.21 11.57 7.34
C GLY A 61 3.72 11.36 7.18
N TRP A 62 4.14 10.24 6.58
CA TRP A 62 5.56 9.96 6.37
C TRP A 62 6.01 10.39 4.98
N GLU A 63 7.10 11.16 4.95
CA GLU A 63 7.92 11.34 3.77
C GLU A 63 8.81 10.11 3.61
N ILE A 64 8.79 9.52 2.42
CA ILE A 64 9.52 8.28 2.13
C ILE A 64 10.46 8.47 0.95
N GLY A 65 11.42 7.55 0.82
CA GLY A 65 12.20 7.38 -0.39
C GLY A 65 11.86 6.03 -1.00
N LEU A 66 11.40 6.01 -2.26
CA LEU A 66 11.18 4.75 -2.95
C LEU A 66 12.52 4.14 -3.36
N THR A 67 12.69 2.85 -3.10
CA THR A 67 13.94 2.12 -3.36
C THR A 67 13.78 1.03 -4.41
N GLY A 68 12.56 0.62 -4.71
CA GLY A 68 12.32 -0.42 -5.71
C GLY A 68 10.87 -0.74 -5.89
N VAL A 69 10.63 -1.75 -6.72
CA VAL A 69 9.31 -2.32 -7.01
C VAL A 69 9.27 -3.74 -6.47
N LEU A 70 8.22 -4.07 -5.74
CA LEU A 70 8.05 -5.41 -5.19
C LEU A 70 7.30 -6.32 -6.15
N SER A 71 6.15 -5.85 -6.65
CA SER A 71 5.28 -6.68 -7.47
C SER A 71 4.24 -5.87 -8.22
N VAL A 72 3.66 -6.52 -9.23
CA VAL A 72 2.42 -6.10 -9.88
C VAL A 72 1.45 -7.26 -9.76
N SER A 73 0.24 -6.99 -9.28
CA SER A 73 -0.76 -8.04 -9.03
C SER A 73 -2.13 -7.66 -9.53
N LEU A 74 -2.92 -8.67 -9.87
CA LEU A 74 -4.35 -8.54 -10.12
C LEU A 74 -5.09 -9.27 -9.00
N TYR A 75 -6.04 -8.58 -8.40
CA TYR A 75 -6.87 -9.14 -7.35
C TYR A 75 -8.31 -8.66 -7.50
N THR A 76 -9.24 -9.62 -7.57
CA THR A 76 -10.66 -9.32 -7.58
C THR A 76 -11.22 -9.49 -6.19
N ALA A 77 -11.67 -8.39 -5.58
CA ALA A 77 -12.19 -8.41 -4.22
C ALA A 77 -13.56 -9.10 -4.20
N PRO A 78 -13.74 -10.16 -3.40
CA PRO A 78 -15.03 -10.83 -3.32
C PRO A 78 -16.16 -9.94 -2.82
N SER A 79 -15.84 -8.93 -2.00
CA SER A 79 -16.82 -8.06 -1.37
C SER A 79 -17.52 -7.12 -2.35
N ASN A 80 -16.85 -6.70 -3.42
CA ASN A 80 -17.40 -5.71 -4.37
C ASN A 80 -17.26 -6.13 -5.85
N GLY A 81 -16.57 -7.23 -6.16
CA GLY A 81 -16.34 -7.72 -7.52
C GLY A 81 -15.39 -6.86 -8.35
N ILE A 82 -14.74 -5.88 -7.76
CA ILE A 82 -13.80 -4.99 -8.45
C ILE A 82 -12.44 -5.68 -8.56
N THR A 83 -11.86 -5.64 -9.75
CA THR A 83 -10.49 -6.09 -9.97
C THR A 83 -9.54 -4.92 -9.85
N TYR A 84 -8.53 -5.08 -8.99
CA TYR A 84 -7.50 -4.09 -8.76
C TYR A 84 -6.20 -4.53 -9.43
N LEU A 85 -5.65 -3.66 -10.25
CA LEU A 85 -4.28 -3.78 -10.77
C LEU A 85 -3.38 -3.00 -9.80
N ARG A 86 -2.68 -3.71 -8.96
CA ARG A 86 -1.90 -3.11 -7.86
C ARG A 86 -0.41 -3.16 -8.17
N THR A 87 0.23 -2.00 -8.21
CA THR A 87 1.69 -1.88 -8.25
C THR A 87 2.18 -1.60 -6.84
N THR A 88 2.99 -2.51 -6.30
CA THR A 88 3.54 -2.40 -4.94
C THR A 88 4.99 -2.01 -5.00
N PHE A 89 5.32 -0.91 -4.34
CA PHE A 89 6.68 -0.38 -4.22
C PHE A 89 7.31 -0.78 -2.90
N VAL A 90 8.63 -0.64 -2.84
CA VAL A 90 9.42 -0.71 -1.60
C VAL A 90 9.97 0.67 -1.33
N GLY A 91 9.88 1.11 -0.09
CA GLY A 91 10.40 2.41 0.31
C GLY A 91 10.97 2.41 1.71
N THR A 92 11.65 3.49 2.04
CA THR A 92 12.20 3.75 3.38
C THR A 92 11.55 5.00 3.96
N ALA A 93 11.31 4.99 5.27
CA ALA A 93 10.81 6.16 5.99
C ALA A 93 11.96 7.17 6.15
N VAL A 94 11.73 8.41 5.70
CA VAL A 94 12.73 9.48 5.76
C VAL A 94 12.43 10.41 6.93
N ARG A 95 11.22 10.94 6.98
CA ARG A 95 10.84 11.91 8.00
C ARG A 95 9.33 11.91 8.21
N GLN A 96 8.90 11.99 9.47
CA GLN A 96 7.50 12.19 9.80
C GLN A 96 7.17 13.68 9.73
N ALA A 97 6.17 14.04 8.93
CA ALA A 97 5.75 15.43 8.77
C ALA A 97 5.02 15.90 10.04
N GLU A 98 5.45 17.03 10.60
CA GLU A 98 4.78 17.64 11.74
C GLU A 98 3.42 18.19 11.33
N GLY A 99 2.40 17.94 12.17
CA GLY A 99 1.07 18.48 11.97
C GLY A 99 0.35 17.95 10.73
N ALA A 100 0.78 16.83 10.17
CA ALA A 100 0.12 16.23 9.03
C ALA A 100 -1.32 15.84 9.39
N VAL A 101 -2.27 16.24 8.55
CA VAL A 101 -3.67 15.83 8.68
C VAL A 101 -3.88 14.64 7.77
N LEU A 102 -4.18 13.49 8.36
CA LEU A 102 -4.37 12.26 7.62
C LEU A 102 -5.78 12.20 7.02
N ASP A 103 -5.93 11.38 5.98
CA ASP A 103 -7.24 11.12 5.39
C ASP A 103 -8.24 10.67 6.46
N SER A 104 -9.49 11.10 6.33
CA SER A 104 -10.54 10.87 7.33
C SER A 104 -10.85 9.39 7.57
N ASP A 105 -10.56 8.53 6.61
CA ASP A 105 -10.78 7.08 6.72
C ASP A 105 -9.71 6.38 7.55
N ILE A 106 -8.56 7.04 7.80
CA ILE A 106 -7.46 6.48 8.57
C ILE A 106 -7.76 6.63 10.07
N HIS A 107 -7.86 5.51 10.75
CA HIS A 107 -8.07 5.47 12.20
C HIS A 107 -6.74 5.56 12.95
N ALA A 108 -5.72 4.82 12.52
CA ALA A 108 -4.42 4.76 13.16
C ALA A 108 -3.34 4.32 12.19
N VAL A 109 -2.10 4.60 12.55
CA VAL A 109 -0.90 4.18 11.83
C VAL A 109 -0.06 3.35 12.77
N HIS A 110 0.42 2.19 12.29
CA HIS A 110 1.14 1.23 13.11
C HIS A 110 2.46 0.81 12.48
N TRP A 111 3.40 0.46 13.32
CA TRP A 111 4.60 -0.27 12.93
C TRP A 111 4.49 -1.69 13.49
N PHE A 112 4.21 -2.65 12.63
CA PHE A 112 4.00 -4.05 13.03
C PHE A 112 5.17 -4.93 12.65
N SER A 113 5.55 -5.84 13.55
CA SER A 113 6.46 -6.92 13.21
C SER A 113 5.79 -7.93 12.26
N PRO A 114 6.55 -8.73 11.51
CA PRO A 114 5.97 -9.79 10.68
C PRO A 114 5.05 -10.73 11.47
N ASP A 115 5.41 -11.09 12.69
CA ASP A 115 4.58 -11.97 13.53
C ASP A 115 3.26 -11.30 13.92
N GLU A 116 3.29 -10.01 14.23
CA GLU A 116 2.06 -9.25 14.52
C GLU A 116 1.15 -9.18 13.28
N ILE A 117 1.73 -9.01 12.09
CA ILE A 117 0.97 -8.99 10.83
C ILE A 117 0.32 -10.36 10.59
N ARG A 118 1.07 -11.46 10.76
CA ARG A 118 0.53 -12.81 10.62
C ARG A 118 -0.57 -13.11 11.62
N ALA A 119 -0.40 -12.68 12.86
CA ALA A 119 -1.41 -12.85 13.91
C ALA A 119 -2.71 -12.09 13.60
N ASN A 120 -2.62 -11.02 12.81
CA ASN A 120 -3.77 -10.21 12.40
C ASN A 120 -4.18 -10.45 10.95
N SER A 121 -3.80 -11.59 10.35
CA SER A 121 -4.03 -11.87 8.94
C SER A 121 -5.50 -11.78 8.54
N ALA A 122 -6.42 -12.15 9.42
CA ALA A 122 -7.86 -12.07 9.17
C ALA A 122 -8.38 -10.62 9.08
N ARG A 123 -7.62 -9.66 9.61
CA ARG A 123 -7.98 -8.23 9.57
C ARG A 123 -7.27 -7.49 8.44
N MET A 124 -6.46 -8.15 7.64
CA MET A 124 -5.84 -7.52 6.47
C MET A 124 -6.90 -7.24 5.40
N ARG A 125 -6.80 -6.09 4.74
CA ARG A 125 -7.76 -5.67 3.73
C ARG A 125 -7.89 -6.66 2.58
N SER A 126 -6.78 -7.29 2.21
CA SER A 126 -6.74 -8.32 1.18
C SER A 126 -5.58 -9.28 1.42
N PRO A 127 -5.55 -10.44 0.75
CA PRO A 127 -4.40 -11.33 0.80
C PRO A 127 -3.10 -10.71 0.31
N MET A 128 -3.18 -9.63 -0.48
CA MET A 128 -2.00 -8.94 -1.02
C MET A 128 -1.18 -8.26 0.07
N VAL A 129 -1.80 -7.89 1.19
CA VAL A 129 -1.08 -7.21 2.29
C VAL A 129 -0.02 -8.13 2.88
N LEU A 130 -0.41 -9.32 3.36
CA LEU A 130 0.53 -10.29 3.92
C LEU A 130 1.47 -10.84 2.84
N ALA A 131 0.96 -11.13 1.64
CA ALA A 131 1.78 -11.63 0.54
C ALA A 131 2.94 -10.68 0.21
N SER A 132 2.69 -9.38 0.23
CA SER A 132 3.74 -8.37 -0.02
C SER A 132 4.80 -8.38 1.06
N ILE A 133 4.41 -8.52 2.32
CA ILE A 133 5.35 -8.62 3.45
C ILE A 133 6.22 -9.88 3.31
N GLU A 134 5.59 -11.01 3.00
CA GLU A 134 6.32 -12.28 2.82
C GLU A 134 7.32 -12.21 1.66
N GLN A 135 6.94 -11.58 0.54
CA GLN A 135 7.86 -11.36 -0.59
C GLN A 135 9.05 -10.48 -0.18
N HIS A 136 8.79 -9.40 0.55
CA HIS A 136 9.85 -8.52 1.02
C HIS A 136 10.82 -9.25 1.96
N LEU A 137 10.30 -10.08 2.84
CA LEU A 137 11.11 -10.90 3.75
C LEU A 137 12.00 -11.91 3.01
N LEU A 138 11.57 -12.37 1.83
CA LEU A 138 12.38 -13.22 0.96
C LEU A 138 13.45 -12.45 0.16
N GLY A 139 13.53 -11.15 0.34
CA GLY A 139 14.51 -10.31 -0.36
C GLY A 139 14.09 -9.92 -1.78
N VAL A 140 12.82 -10.11 -2.16
CA VAL A 140 12.34 -9.71 -3.49
C VAL A 140 12.32 -8.20 -3.58
N CYS A 141 13.01 -7.66 -4.58
CA CYS A 141 12.99 -6.24 -4.89
C CYS A 141 13.55 -6.05 -6.29
N TYR A 142 12.78 -5.37 -7.13
CA TYR A 142 13.19 -5.06 -8.50
C TYR A 142 13.57 -3.58 -8.59
N PRO A 143 14.47 -3.20 -9.52
CA PRO A 143 14.88 -1.82 -9.69
C PRO A 143 13.70 -0.89 -9.94
N LEU A 144 13.75 0.30 -9.34
CA LEU A 144 12.68 1.31 -9.48
C LEU A 144 12.52 1.76 -10.94
N ASP A 145 13.57 1.73 -11.75
CA ASP A 145 13.53 2.08 -13.15
C ASP A 145 12.77 1.06 -14.03
N LEU A 146 12.29 -0.04 -13.45
CA LEU A 146 11.28 -0.89 -14.07
C LEU A 146 10.01 -0.07 -14.40
N ILE A 147 9.71 0.94 -13.58
CA ILE A 147 8.58 1.85 -13.79
C ILE A 147 9.07 3.02 -14.64
N VAL A 148 8.61 3.09 -15.87
CA VAL A 148 8.97 4.15 -16.78
C VAL A 148 8.07 5.37 -16.56
N ILE A 149 8.67 6.54 -16.41
CA ILE A 149 7.95 7.82 -16.34
C ILE A 149 8.20 8.54 -17.65
N PRO A 150 7.21 8.58 -18.54
CA PRO A 150 7.39 9.24 -19.85
C PRO A 150 7.47 10.76 -19.75
#